data_0b6e8a6fcd75c807a6b581328bdd4709
#
_entry.id   0b6e8a6fcd75c807a6b581328bdd4709
#
_cell.length_a   1.000
_cell.length_b   1.000
_cell.length_c   1.000
_cell.angle_alpha   90.00
_cell.angle_beta   90.00
_cell.angle_gamma   90.00
#
_symmetry.space_group_name_H-M   'P 1'
#
loop_
_entity.id
_entity.type
_entity.pdbx_description
1 polymer ?
#
loop_
_entity_poly.entity_id
_entity_poly.type
_entity_poly.pdbx_seq_one_letter_code
_entity_poly.pdbx_strand_id
1 'polypeptide(L)'
;PKDKEILINSSESLCARFSPEIGLIRSWDFGDWSYPVIIDNMMNLEMLFWASEQTGNSKYRDIAIAHADKTLKNHFRENMTSYHVVSYSVPSGKVESKGTFQGYADSSAWARGQAWGVYGYTMCYRFTKNPVYLEAAHKIARFIMENRPSGNDYIPYWDYDAPDIPNAPRDASAAAVTASALLELYAYTEDQSLSDAYIEYAENILKQLSSPDYLAKENENKGFILMHSVGSFPHDS
;
A
#
# COMPACT_ATOMS: atom_id res chain seq x y z
N PRO A 1 -8.57 -25.90 9.45
CA PRO A 1 -7.30 -26.48 9.92
C PRO A 1 -6.18 -26.32 8.89
N LYS A 2 -6.37 -26.81 7.64
CA LYS A 2 -5.35 -26.75 6.58
C LYS A 2 -4.99 -25.33 6.14
N ASP A 3 -5.98 -24.48 5.97
CA ASP A 3 -5.76 -23.08 5.55
C ASP A 3 -4.98 -22.27 6.61
N LYS A 4 -5.28 -22.52 7.90
CA LYS A 4 -4.53 -21.91 9.01
C LYS A 4 -3.05 -22.31 8.99
N GLU A 5 -2.76 -23.57 8.72
CA GLU A 5 -1.38 -24.08 8.60
C GLU A 5 -0.65 -23.42 7.43
N ILE A 6 -1.32 -23.31 6.27
CA ILE A 6 -0.77 -22.64 5.09
C ILE A 6 -0.41 -21.18 5.41
N LEU A 7 -1.30 -20.44 6.04
CA LEU A 7 -1.07 -19.04 6.41
C LEU A 7 0.08 -18.88 7.43
N ILE A 8 0.19 -19.78 8.41
CA ILE A 8 1.31 -19.76 9.36
C ILE A 8 2.64 -20.07 8.64
N ASN A 9 2.69 -21.06 7.75
CA ASN A 9 3.87 -21.38 6.98
C ASN A 9 4.26 -20.22 6.03
N SER A 10 3.28 -19.53 5.45
CA SER A 10 3.51 -18.32 4.64
C SER A 10 4.09 -17.18 5.49
N SER A 11 3.61 -17.02 6.72
CA SER A 11 4.14 -16.04 7.67
C SER A 11 5.58 -16.33 8.05
N GLU A 12 5.95 -17.61 8.27
CA GLU A 12 7.35 -18.00 8.51
C GLU A 12 8.23 -17.71 7.30
N SER A 13 7.75 -18.00 6.09
CA SER A 13 8.47 -17.71 4.85
C SER A 13 8.70 -16.20 4.67
N LEU A 14 7.73 -15.38 5.04
CA LEU A 14 7.87 -13.91 5.03
C LEU A 14 8.87 -13.45 6.08
N CYS A 15 8.81 -14.01 7.31
CA CYS A 15 9.75 -13.69 8.37
C CYS A 15 11.20 -14.07 8.03
N ALA A 16 11.41 -15.12 7.23
CA ALA A 16 12.76 -15.53 6.79
C ALA A 16 13.45 -14.47 5.91
N ARG A 17 12.70 -13.51 5.38
CA ARG A 17 13.21 -12.37 4.60
C ARG A 17 13.50 -11.13 5.45
N PHE A 18 13.27 -11.18 6.75
CA PHE A 18 13.56 -10.10 7.68
C PHE A 18 15.03 -10.12 8.09
N SER A 19 15.71 -8.98 8.04
CA SER A 19 17.03 -8.79 8.62
C SER A 19 16.92 -8.00 9.92
N PRO A 20 17.35 -8.57 11.05
CA PRO A 20 17.38 -7.85 12.33
C PRO A 20 18.26 -6.59 12.30
N GLU A 21 19.38 -6.63 11.57
CA GLU A 21 20.33 -5.53 11.42
C GLU A 21 19.71 -4.36 10.66
N ILE A 22 18.88 -4.68 9.65
CA ILE A 22 18.19 -3.67 8.84
C ILE A 22 16.83 -3.31 9.46
N GLY A 23 16.18 -4.24 10.16
CA GLY A 23 14.86 -4.05 10.77
C GLY A 23 13.71 -4.03 9.76
N LEU A 24 13.87 -4.67 8.61
CA LEU A 24 12.90 -4.70 7.51
C LEU A 24 12.85 -6.06 6.82
N ILE A 25 11.74 -6.33 6.14
CA ILE A 25 11.54 -7.48 5.26
C ILE A 25 12.00 -7.09 3.85
N ARG A 26 12.93 -7.84 3.26
CA ARG A 26 13.42 -7.63 1.90
C ARG A 26 12.34 -7.97 0.87
N SER A 27 12.18 -7.14 -0.16
CA SER A 27 11.17 -7.35 -1.20
C SER A 27 11.60 -8.33 -2.28
N TRP A 28 12.84 -8.22 -2.79
CA TRP A 28 13.44 -9.13 -3.78
C TRP A 28 14.96 -9.15 -3.66
N ASP A 29 15.63 -10.01 -4.44
CA ASP A 29 17.07 -10.23 -4.43
C ASP A 29 17.70 -10.15 -5.84
N PHE A 30 17.05 -9.45 -6.76
CA PHE A 30 17.53 -9.19 -8.12
C PHE A 30 17.76 -7.69 -8.36
N GLY A 31 18.42 -7.36 -9.50
CA GLY A 31 18.75 -5.99 -9.87
C GLY A 31 19.91 -5.41 -9.05
N ASP A 32 20.09 -4.10 -9.13
CA ASP A 32 21.26 -3.41 -8.58
C ASP A 32 21.07 -2.90 -7.13
N TRP A 33 19.96 -3.25 -6.49
CA TRP A 33 19.69 -2.85 -5.10
C TRP A 33 20.28 -3.84 -4.09
N SER A 34 21.02 -3.34 -3.11
CA SER A 34 21.62 -4.17 -2.06
C SER A 34 20.58 -4.85 -1.17
N TYR A 35 19.60 -4.10 -0.70
CA TYR A 35 18.47 -4.58 0.10
C TYR A 35 17.22 -3.76 -0.17
N PRO A 36 16.50 -4.06 -1.26
CA PRO A 36 15.32 -3.32 -1.65
C PRO A 36 14.11 -3.65 -0.76
N VAL A 37 13.41 -2.60 -0.37
CA VAL A 37 12.14 -2.67 0.36
C VAL A 37 11.14 -1.78 -0.37
N ILE A 38 9.98 -2.33 -0.73
CA ILE A 38 8.91 -1.58 -1.37
C ILE A 38 7.78 -1.28 -0.39
N ILE A 39 7.08 -0.19 -0.66
CA ILE A 39 5.92 0.23 0.15
C ILE A 39 4.82 -0.84 0.20
N ASP A 40 4.72 -1.67 -0.83
CA ASP A 40 3.77 -2.79 -0.94
C ASP A 40 3.92 -3.80 0.19
N ASN A 41 5.12 -3.95 0.76
CA ASN A 41 5.32 -4.84 1.91
C ASN A 41 4.39 -4.53 3.09
N MET A 42 3.86 -3.30 3.16
CA MET A 42 2.92 -2.91 4.22
C MET A 42 1.65 -3.78 4.21
N MET A 43 1.14 -4.20 3.03
CA MET A 43 -0.02 -5.10 2.96
C MET A 43 0.26 -6.49 3.57
N ASN A 44 1.51 -6.96 3.47
CA ASN A 44 1.86 -8.30 3.95
C ASN A 44 1.92 -8.41 5.48
N LEU A 45 2.01 -7.26 6.18
CA LEU A 45 2.10 -7.24 7.64
C LEU A 45 0.83 -7.74 8.32
N GLU A 46 -0.33 -7.66 7.65
CA GLU A 46 -1.59 -8.18 8.16
C GLU A 46 -1.51 -9.67 8.48
N MET A 47 -0.89 -10.44 7.57
CA MET A 47 -0.69 -11.88 7.79
C MET A 47 0.20 -12.14 9.01
N LEU A 48 1.20 -11.30 9.27
CA LEU A 48 2.07 -11.43 10.44
C LEU A 48 1.34 -11.10 11.74
N PHE A 49 0.56 -10.02 11.79
CA PHE A 49 -0.26 -9.69 12.95
C PHE A 49 -1.26 -10.82 13.24
N TRP A 50 -1.95 -11.30 12.20
CA TRP A 50 -2.87 -12.45 12.33
C TRP A 50 -2.15 -13.69 12.84
N ALA A 51 -0.98 -14.03 12.32
CA ALA A 51 -0.21 -15.21 12.78
C ALA A 51 0.20 -15.07 14.24
N SER A 52 0.56 -13.88 14.71
CA SER A 52 0.85 -13.62 16.12
C SER A 52 -0.36 -13.91 17.01
N GLU A 53 -1.55 -13.45 16.62
CA GLU A 53 -2.80 -13.71 17.37
C GLU A 53 -3.15 -15.21 17.36
N GLN A 54 -2.97 -15.90 16.23
CA GLN A 54 -3.33 -17.30 16.09
C GLN A 54 -2.40 -18.27 16.81
N THR A 55 -1.15 -17.89 17.01
CA THR A 55 -0.10 -18.76 17.58
C THR A 55 0.33 -18.34 18.99
N GLY A 56 0.07 -17.10 19.39
CA GLY A 56 0.62 -16.49 20.60
C GLY A 56 2.11 -16.15 20.50
N ASN A 57 2.74 -16.30 19.32
CA ASN A 57 4.16 -16.01 19.11
C ASN A 57 4.33 -14.54 18.72
N SER A 58 4.96 -13.75 19.61
CA SER A 58 5.19 -12.32 19.38
C SER A 58 6.15 -12.00 18.25
N LYS A 59 7.00 -12.94 17.84
CA LYS A 59 7.97 -12.79 16.72
C LYS A 59 7.33 -12.14 15.50
N TYR A 60 6.15 -12.61 15.10
CA TYR A 60 5.45 -12.10 13.93
C TYR A 60 5.06 -10.63 14.08
N ARG A 61 4.44 -10.29 15.24
CA ARG A 61 4.06 -8.94 15.59
C ARG A 61 5.26 -8.00 15.68
N ASP A 62 6.35 -8.45 16.29
CA ASP A 62 7.55 -7.66 16.52
C ASP A 62 8.22 -7.31 15.17
N ILE A 63 8.29 -8.27 14.23
CA ILE A 63 8.76 -8.05 12.87
C ILE A 63 7.85 -7.06 12.11
N ALA A 64 6.53 -7.22 12.21
CA ALA A 64 5.59 -6.33 11.55
C ALA A 64 5.73 -4.88 12.04
N ILE A 65 5.84 -4.66 13.35
CA ILE A 65 6.04 -3.34 13.95
C ILE A 65 7.38 -2.74 13.52
N ALA A 66 8.48 -3.51 13.62
CA ALA A 66 9.79 -3.03 13.21
C ALA A 66 9.80 -2.58 11.73
N HIS A 67 9.15 -3.36 10.86
CA HIS A 67 9.01 -3.02 9.45
C HIS A 67 8.17 -1.74 9.26
N ALA A 68 7.01 -1.64 9.90
CA ALA A 68 6.13 -0.49 9.77
C ALA A 68 6.79 0.81 10.24
N ASP A 69 7.47 0.79 11.40
CA ASP A 69 8.16 1.96 11.96
C ASP A 69 9.26 2.46 11.03
N LYS A 70 10.08 1.56 10.50
CA LYS A 70 11.18 1.95 9.63
C LYS A 70 10.70 2.36 8.24
N THR A 71 9.64 1.77 7.74
CA THR A 71 8.95 2.19 6.52
C THR A 71 8.39 3.60 6.67
N LEU A 72 7.71 3.91 7.78
CA LEU A 72 7.20 5.27 8.03
C LEU A 72 8.31 6.31 8.01
N LYS A 73 9.43 6.00 8.61
CA LYS A 73 10.58 6.91 8.70
C LYS A 73 11.26 7.19 7.34
N ASN A 74 11.30 6.21 6.45
CA ASN A 74 12.18 6.27 5.28
C ASN A 74 11.44 6.32 3.93
N HIS A 75 10.21 5.78 3.82
CA HIS A 75 9.48 5.70 2.56
C HIS A 75 8.64 6.93 2.27
N PHE A 76 8.39 7.81 3.24
CA PHE A 76 7.54 8.97 3.03
C PHE A 76 8.35 10.27 2.95
N ARG A 77 7.91 11.14 2.06
CA ARG A 77 8.33 12.54 1.96
C ARG A 77 7.56 13.40 2.97
N GLU A 78 7.93 14.64 3.15
CA GLU A 78 7.26 15.57 4.07
C GLU A 78 5.77 15.75 3.75
N ASN A 79 5.40 15.71 2.47
CA ASN A 79 4.00 15.78 2.00
C ASN A 79 3.27 14.43 2.05
N MET A 80 3.85 13.41 2.65
CA MET A 80 3.32 12.04 2.77
C MET A 80 3.14 11.30 1.44
N THR A 81 3.82 11.72 0.37
CA THR A 81 3.99 10.86 -0.81
C THR A 81 5.06 9.81 -0.56
N SER A 82 4.81 8.58 -1.02
CA SER A 82 5.73 7.47 -0.82
C SER A 82 6.76 7.36 -1.94
N TYR A 83 7.99 6.97 -1.59
CA TYR A 83 8.88 6.29 -2.52
C TYR A 83 8.38 4.86 -2.72
N HIS A 84 8.43 4.37 -3.95
CA HIS A 84 8.11 2.96 -4.18
C HIS A 84 9.17 2.05 -3.55
N VAL A 85 10.45 2.29 -3.83
CA VAL A 85 11.59 1.49 -3.38
C VAL A 85 12.52 2.32 -2.51
N VAL A 86 12.92 1.77 -1.37
CA VAL A 86 14.05 2.25 -0.58
C VAL A 86 15.05 1.11 -0.44
N SER A 87 16.29 1.31 -0.87
CA SER A 87 17.38 0.34 -0.70
C SER A 87 18.23 0.66 0.52
N TYR A 88 18.69 -0.40 1.19
CA TYR A 88 19.47 -0.29 2.41
C TYR A 88 20.82 -1.01 2.28
N SER A 89 21.86 -0.44 2.86
CA SER A 89 23.16 -1.09 3.00
C SER A 89 23.07 -2.27 3.97
N VAL A 90 23.42 -3.46 3.50
CA VAL A 90 23.37 -4.68 4.30
C VAL A 90 24.23 -4.59 5.58
N PRO A 91 25.48 -4.07 5.55
CA PRO A 91 26.27 -4.01 6.79
C PRO A 91 25.79 -2.97 7.79
N SER A 92 25.18 -1.85 7.32
CA SER A 92 24.90 -0.71 8.20
C SER A 92 23.42 -0.44 8.46
N GLY A 93 22.53 -1.04 7.68
CA GLY A 93 21.08 -0.75 7.72
C GLY A 93 20.71 0.69 7.37
N LYS A 94 21.66 1.48 6.80
CA LYS A 94 21.41 2.85 6.35
C LYS A 94 20.78 2.86 4.97
N VAL A 95 19.97 3.89 4.70
CA VAL A 95 19.42 4.13 3.36
C VAL A 95 20.55 4.40 2.38
N GLU A 96 20.59 3.67 1.27
CA GLU A 96 21.51 3.88 0.14
C GLU A 96 20.87 4.71 -0.97
N SER A 97 19.63 4.34 -1.33
CA SER A 97 18.90 5.01 -2.39
C SER A 97 17.38 4.98 -2.13
N LYS A 98 16.69 5.89 -2.78
CA LYS A 98 15.24 5.97 -2.80
C LYS A 98 14.79 6.22 -4.23
N GLY A 99 13.78 5.48 -4.68
CA GLY A 99 13.33 5.60 -6.06
C GLY A 99 12.08 4.80 -6.34
N THR A 100 11.93 4.43 -7.61
CA THR A 100 10.78 3.66 -8.08
C THR A 100 11.22 2.52 -9.00
N PHE A 101 10.38 1.49 -9.09
CA PHE A 101 10.47 0.43 -10.09
C PHE A 101 9.22 0.44 -10.98
N GLN A 102 8.05 0.74 -10.43
CA GLN A 102 6.77 0.72 -11.14
C GLN A 102 6.17 2.12 -11.36
N GLY A 103 6.61 3.15 -10.64
CA GLY A 103 6.16 4.53 -10.80
C GLY A 103 6.86 5.25 -11.95
N TYR A 104 6.40 6.47 -12.26
CA TYR A 104 6.89 7.28 -13.35
C TYR A 104 8.35 7.72 -13.18
N ALA A 105 8.69 8.22 -12.00
CA ALA A 105 10.03 8.72 -11.70
C ALA A 105 10.36 8.54 -10.21
N ASP A 106 11.64 8.58 -9.86
CA ASP A 106 12.08 8.48 -8.44
C ASP A 106 11.49 9.57 -7.55
N SER A 107 11.14 10.72 -8.14
CA SER A 107 10.50 11.84 -7.44
C SER A 107 8.97 11.77 -7.42
N SER A 108 8.36 10.92 -8.24
CA SER A 108 6.90 10.84 -8.40
C SER A 108 6.20 10.08 -7.26
N ALA A 109 4.89 10.16 -7.25
CA ALA A 109 4.03 9.43 -6.33
C ALA A 109 3.22 8.37 -7.09
N TRP A 110 3.71 7.15 -7.09
CA TRP A 110 3.01 6.00 -7.67
C TRP A 110 1.70 5.71 -6.94
N ALA A 111 0.57 5.68 -7.67
CA ALA A 111 -0.77 5.66 -7.06
C ALA A 111 -1.02 4.41 -6.20
N ARG A 112 -0.61 3.23 -6.67
CA ARG A 112 -0.77 2.00 -5.90
C ARG A 112 0.13 1.96 -4.67
N GLY A 113 1.30 2.61 -4.71
CA GLY A 113 2.15 2.80 -3.54
C GLY A 113 1.49 3.65 -2.46
N GLN A 114 0.80 4.73 -2.85
CA GLN A 114 0.00 5.52 -1.91
C GLN A 114 -1.15 4.70 -1.33
N ALA A 115 -1.83 3.90 -2.14
CA ALA A 115 -2.90 3.01 -1.70
C ALA A 115 -2.39 1.97 -0.68
N TRP A 116 -1.24 1.33 -0.93
CA TRP A 116 -0.62 0.42 0.04
C TRP A 116 -0.20 1.11 1.32
N GLY A 117 0.22 2.36 1.23
CA GLY A 117 0.54 3.19 2.40
C GLY A 117 -0.67 3.40 3.31
N VAL A 118 -1.78 3.91 2.78
CA VAL A 118 -3.00 4.16 3.59
C VAL A 118 -3.58 2.85 4.12
N TYR A 119 -3.63 1.78 3.31
CA TYR A 119 -4.09 0.47 3.74
C TYR A 119 -3.22 -0.07 4.88
N GLY A 120 -1.91 -0.10 4.69
CA GLY A 120 -0.98 -0.68 5.64
C GLY A 120 -0.98 0.03 6.99
N TYR A 121 -1.01 1.37 7.02
CA TYR A 121 -1.03 2.08 8.30
C TYR A 121 -2.39 2.04 8.99
N THR A 122 -3.50 2.00 8.26
CA THR A 122 -4.84 1.74 8.84
C THR A 122 -4.86 0.37 9.50
N MET A 123 -4.40 -0.65 8.80
CA MET A 123 -4.29 -2.02 9.30
C MET A 123 -3.33 -2.13 10.49
N CYS A 124 -2.15 -1.48 10.45
CA CYS A 124 -1.23 -1.46 11.59
C CYS A 124 -1.88 -0.81 12.83
N TYR A 125 -2.67 0.25 12.65
CA TYR A 125 -3.45 0.82 13.76
C TYR A 125 -4.48 -0.16 14.31
N ARG A 126 -5.19 -0.90 13.46
CA ARG A 126 -6.16 -1.94 13.90
C ARG A 126 -5.54 -2.88 14.93
N PHE A 127 -4.35 -3.41 14.65
CA PHE A 127 -3.67 -4.40 15.48
C PHE A 127 -2.90 -3.82 16.65
N THR A 128 -2.39 -2.59 16.55
CA THR A 128 -1.47 -2.04 17.55
C THR A 128 -2.09 -0.97 18.43
N LYS A 129 -3.11 -0.27 17.92
CA LYS A 129 -3.68 0.96 18.49
C LYS A 129 -2.65 2.08 18.70
N ASN A 130 -1.52 2.01 17.98
CA ASN A 130 -0.51 3.07 18.02
C ASN A 130 -1.01 4.30 17.24
N PRO A 131 -1.20 5.46 17.91
CA PRO A 131 -1.75 6.66 17.27
C PRO A 131 -0.87 7.21 16.15
N VAL A 132 0.43 6.91 16.15
CA VAL A 132 1.35 7.33 15.08
C VAL A 132 0.95 6.72 13.73
N TYR A 133 0.46 5.47 13.72
CA TYR A 133 -0.02 4.82 12.51
C TYR A 133 -1.35 5.40 12.03
N LEU A 134 -2.24 5.73 12.96
CA LEU A 134 -3.50 6.40 12.62
C LEU A 134 -3.25 7.78 12.00
N GLU A 135 -2.35 8.56 12.59
CA GLU A 135 -1.95 9.87 12.05
C GLU A 135 -1.34 9.75 10.65
N ALA A 136 -0.48 8.74 10.43
CA ALA A 136 0.10 8.47 9.12
C ALA A 136 -0.99 8.11 8.09
N ALA A 137 -1.93 7.22 8.44
CA ALA A 137 -3.05 6.86 7.58
C ALA A 137 -3.91 8.07 7.19
N HIS A 138 -4.26 8.93 8.14
CA HIS A 138 -4.99 10.18 7.86
C HIS A 138 -4.26 11.11 6.90
N LYS A 139 -2.95 11.29 7.09
CA LYS A 139 -2.14 12.17 6.22
C LYS A 139 -2.05 11.63 4.79
N ILE A 140 -1.87 10.31 4.64
CA ILE A 140 -1.81 9.66 3.32
C ILE A 140 -3.19 9.72 2.64
N ALA A 141 -4.27 9.43 3.37
CA ALA A 141 -5.64 9.53 2.87
C ALA A 141 -5.95 10.95 2.38
N ARG A 142 -5.55 11.97 3.15
CA ARG A 142 -5.71 13.38 2.76
C ARG A 142 -5.01 13.66 1.43
N PHE A 143 -3.75 13.25 1.26
CA PHE A 143 -3.03 13.41 0.00
C PHE A 143 -3.80 12.78 -1.17
N ILE A 144 -4.28 11.53 -1.02
CA ILE A 144 -5.03 10.83 -2.07
C ILE A 144 -6.30 11.61 -2.44
N MET A 145 -7.06 12.07 -1.46
CA MET A 145 -8.33 12.76 -1.68
C MET A 145 -8.16 14.15 -2.30
N GLU A 146 -7.14 14.90 -1.89
CA GLU A 146 -6.83 16.23 -2.40
C GLU A 146 -6.24 16.21 -3.82
N ASN A 147 -5.61 15.10 -4.23
CA ASN A 147 -4.98 14.95 -5.55
C ASN A 147 -5.77 14.02 -6.49
N ARG A 148 -7.05 13.80 -6.22
CA ARG A 148 -7.91 13.03 -7.13
C ARG A 148 -8.04 13.72 -8.50
N PRO A 149 -8.33 12.95 -9.58
CA PRO A 149 -8.64 13.55 -10.88
C PRO A 149 -9.80 14.56 -10.80
N SER A 150 -9.85 15.48 -11.74
CA SER A 150 -10.85 16.53 -11.78
C SER A 150 -12.28 16.00 -12.04
N GLY A 151 -13.28 16.76 -11.63
CA GLY A 151 -14.69 16.39 -11.81
C GLY A 151 -15.14 15.31 -10.82
N ASN A 152 -15.98 14.39 -11.28
CA ASN A 152 -16.51 13.28 -10.48
C ASN A 152 -15.73 11.98 -10.70
N ASP A 153 -14.43 12.06 -10.98
CA ASP A 153 -13.57 10.90 -11.19
C ASP A 153 -12.79 10.62 -9.91
N TYR A 154 -12.93 9.38 -9.39
CA TYR A 154 -12.32 8.92 -8.15
C TYR A 154 -11.29 7.81 -8.38
N ILE A 155 -11.09 7.40 -9.63
CA ILE A 155 -10.07 6.40 -9.98
C ILE A 155 -8.77 7.14 -10.30
N PRO A 156 -7.69 6.94 -9.54
CA PRO A 156 -6.44 7.67 -9.76
C PRO A 156 -5.80 7.31 -11.11
N TYR A 157 -4.99 8.22 -11.63
CA TYR A 157 -4.01 7.86 -12.62
C TYR A 157 -3.01 6.88 -12.03
N TRP A 158 -2.31 6.10 -12.86
CA TRP A 158 -1.33 5.12 -12.40
C TRP A 158 -0.19 5.72 -11.58
N ASP A 159 0.11 7.01 -11.81
CA ASP A 159 1.02 7.83 -11.02
C ASP A 159 0.45 9.25 -10.93
N TYR A 160 0.55 9.90 -9.79
CA TYR A 160 0.03 11.27 -9.59
C TYR A 160 0.78 12.31 -10.40
N ASP A 161 2.01 12.01 -10.82
CA ASP A 161 2.87 12.86 -11.64
C ASP A 161 3.00 12.30 -13.08
N ALA A 162 2.07 11.44 -13.54
CA ALA A 162 2.10 10.87 -14.88
C ALA A 162 2.12 11.97 -15.95
N PRO A 163 3.02 11.90 -16.96
CA PRO A 163 3.26 13.01 -17.88
C PRO A 163 2.06 13.31 -18.80
N ASP A 164 1.22 12.31 -19.06
CA ASP A 164 0.12 12.41 -20.00
C ASP A 164 -1.24 12.74 -19.36
N ILE A 165 -1.26 13.21 -18.12
CA ILE A 165 -2.50 13.67 -17.49
C ILE A 165 -3.08 14.83 -18.31
N PRO A 166 -4.39 14.83 -18.69
CA PRO A 166 -5.45 13.93 -18.21
C PRO A 166 -5.65 12.63 -19.01
N ASN A 167 -4.79 12.30 -19.96
CA ASN A 167 -4.94 11.12 -20.83
C ASN A 167 -4.16 9.89 -20.31
N ALA A 168 -3.47 10.00 -19.19
CA ALA A 168 -2.72 8.91 -18.58
C ALA A 168 -3.65 7.74 -18.18
N PRO A 169 -3.17 6.48 -18.24
CA PRO A 169 -3.93 5.32 -17.77
C PRO A 169 -4.39 5.44 -16.32
N ARG A 170 -5.53 4.82 -16.02
CA ARG A 170 -6.08 4.72 -14.67
C ARG A 170 -5.59 3.46 -13.96
N ASP A 171 -5.53 3.49 -12.64
CA ASP A 171 -5.22 2.30 -11.84
C ASP A 171 -6.40 1.93 -10.93
N ALA A 172 -7.26 1.04 -11.45
CA ALA A 172 -8.40 0.51 -10.72
C ALA A 172 -8.00 -0.28 -9.47
N SER A 173 -6.81 -0.89 -9.45
CA SER A 173 -6.32 -1.60 -8.28
C SER A 173 -5.94 -0.65 -7.14
N ALA A 174 -5.30 0.47 -7.46
CA ALA A 174 -5.02 1.51 -6.47
C ALA A 174 -6.32 2.08 -5.87
N ALA A 175 -7.35 2.29 -6.71
CA ALA A 175 -8.66 2.72 -6.24
C ALA A 175 -9.31 1.70 -5.30
N ALA A 176 -9.32 0.42 -5.66
CA ALA A 176 -9.91 -0.65 -4.84
C ALA A 176 -9.25 -0.76 -3.47
N VAL A 177 -7.92 -0.72 -3.42
CA VAL A 177 -7.15 -0.74 -2.16
C VAL A 177 -7.44 0.50 -1.31
N THR A 178 -7.51 1.68 -1.95
CA THR A 178 -7.85 2.93 -1.27
C THR A 178 -9.25 2.87 -0.67
N ALA A 179 -10.26 2.39 -1.42
CA ALA A 179 -11.61 2.25 -0.90
C ALA A 179 -11.67 1.30 0.30
N SER A 180 -10.98 0.16 0.24
CA SER A 180 -10.87 -0.78 1.37
C SER A 180 -10.27 -0.11 2.61
N ALA A 181 -9.19 0.66 2.43
CA ALA A 181 -8.54 1.36 3.53
C ALA A 181 -9.43 2.43 4.17
N LEU A 182 -10.13 3.23 3.35
CA LEU A 182 -11.01 4.29 3.83
C LEU A 182 -12.24 3.75 4.54
N LEU A 183 -12.81 2.60 4.05
CA LEU A 183 -13.92 1.90 4.71
C LEU A 183 -13.53 1.26 6.06
N GLU A 184 -12.26 1.18 6.37
CA GLU A 184 -11.80 0.83 7.72
C GLU A 184 -11.43 2.09 8.53
N LEU A 185 -10.72 3.03 7.90
CA LEU A 185 -10.19 4.22 8.57
C LEU A 185 -11.31 5.11 9.16
N TYR A 186 -12.47 5.19 8.49
CA TYR A 186 -13.60 5.96 9.00
C TYR A 186 -14.01 5.54 10.41
N ALA A 187 -13.96 4.25 10.72
CA ALA A 187 -14.35 3.72 12.03
C ALA A 187 -13.40 4.11 13.18
N TYR A 188 -12.22 4.61 12.84
CA TYR A 188 -11.21 5.10 13.79
C TYR A 188 -11.12 6.62 13.85
N THR A 189 -11.96 7.32 13.09
CA THR A 189 -11.94 8.77 12.93
C THR A 189 -12.95 9.41 13.86
N GLU A 190 -12.46 10.21 14.83
CA GLU A 190 -13.32 10.89 15.82
C GLU A 190 -14.05 12.12 15.21
N ASP A 191 -13.44 12.80 14.25
CA ASP A 191 -14.05 13.90 13.52
C ASP A 191 -15.11 13.36 12.55
N GLN A 192 -16.38 13.63 12.84
CA GLN A 192 -17.50 13.12 12.05
C GLN A 192 -17.45 13.60 10.60
N SER A 193 -17.05 14.85 10.34
CA SER A 193 -16.97 15.39 8.97
C SER A 193 -15.91 14.67 8.15
N LEU A 194 -14.77 14.35 8.76
CA LEU A 194 -13.70 13.60 8.11
C LEU A 194 -14.09 12.12 7.93
N SER A 195 -14.77 11.53 8.91
CA SER A 195 -15.31 10.17 8.82
C SER A 195 -16.31 10.05 7.67
N ASP A 196 -17.27 10.98 7.56
CA ASP A 196 -18.25 11.02 6.48
C ASP A 196 -17.58 11.19 5.11
N ALA A 197 -16.55 12.04 5.02
CA ALA A 197 -15.78 12.23 3.79
C ALA A 197 -15.06 10.97 3.33
N TYR A 198 -14.54 10.15 4.25
CA TYR A 198 -13.94 8.86 3.91
C TYR A 198 -14.95 7.87 3.33
N ILE A 199 -16.13 7.77 3.96
CA ILE A 199 -17.21 6.91 3.45
C ILE A 199 -17.65 7.37 2.07
N GLU A 200 -17.94 8.68 1.90
CA GLU A 200 -18.36 9.22 0.63
C GLU A 200 -17.33 8.98 -0.49
N TYR A 201 -16.05 9.20 -0.20
CA TYR A 201 -14.99 8.97 -1.17
C TYR A 201 -14.89 7.49 -1.57
N ALA A 202 -14.92 6.58 -0.60
CA ALA A 202 -14.89 5.13 -0.85
C ALA A 202 -16.11 4.65 -1.64
N GLU A 203 -17.33 5.12 -1.30
CA GLU A 203 -18.53 4.80 -2.05
C GLU A 203 -18.46 5.27 -3.51
N ASN A 204 -17.91 6.45 -3.77
CA ASN A 204 -17.77 6.96 -5.12
C ASN A 204 -16.75 6.14 -5.92
N ILE A 205 -15.64 5.71 -5.32
CA ILE A 205 -14.73 4.74 -5.94
C ILE A 205 -15.49 3.46 -6.29
N LEU A 206 -16.21 2.87 -5.35
CA LEU A 206 -16.91 1.60 -5.55
C LEU A 206 -18.01 1.71 -6.62
N LYS A 207 -18.73 2.83 -6.67
CA LYS A 207 -19.73 3.11 -7.73
C LYS A 207 -19.06 3.13 -9.12
N GLN A 208 -17.90 3.79 -9.23
CA GLN A 208 -17.16 3.82 -10.51
C GLN A 208 -16.57 2.46 -10.88
N LEU A 209 -15.93 1.75 -9.95
CA LEU A 209 -15.40 0.41 -10.19
C LEU A 209 -16.49 -0.61 -10.58
N SER A 210 -17.74 -0.38 -10.13
CA SER A 210 -18.89 -1.20 -10.48
C SER A 210 -19.55 -0.79 -11.80
N SER A 211 -19.07 0.25 -12.47
CA SER A 211 -19.60 0.69 -13.76
C SER A 211 -19.11 -0.21 -14.91
N PRO A 212 -19.79 -0.20 -16.05
CA PRO A 212 -19.34 -0.94 -17.25
C PRO A 212 -17.96 -0.52 -17.78
N ASP A 213 -17.46 0.66 -17.37
CA ASP A 213 -16.14 1.14 -17.78
C ASP A 213 -14.99 0.40 -17.06
N TYR A 214 -15.26 -0.12 -15.84
CA TYR A 214 -14.26 -0.80 -15.01
C TYR A 214 -14.60 -2.25 -14.71
N LEU A 215 -15.87 -2.61 -14.63
CA LEU A 215 -16.29 -3.98 -14.34
C LEU A 215 -16.31 -4.82 -15.61
N ALA A 216 -15.46 -5.83 -15.66
CA ALA A 216 -15.43 -6.78 -16.77
C ALA A 216 -16.74 -7.57 -16.86
N LYS A 217 -17.20 -7.86 -18.07
CA LYS A 217 -18.31 -8.79 -18.28
C LYS A 217 -17.88 -10.22 -18.02
N GLU A 218 -18.85 -11.07 -17.77
CA GLU A 218 -18.62 -12.50 -17.58
C GLU A 218 -17.84 -13.09 -18.76
N ASN A 219 -16.80 -13.86 -18.46
CA ASN A 219 -15.86 -14.47 -19.42
C ASN A 219 -14.98 -13.50 -20.22
N GLU A 220 -14.96 -12.22 -19.88
CA GLU A 220 -14.00 -11.24 -20.39
C GLU A 220 -12.82 -11.08 -19.43
N ASN A 221 -11.81 -10.28 -19.84
CA ASN A 221 -10.66 -9.88 -19.03
C ASN A 221 -9.90 -11.05 -18.37
N LYS A 222 -9.86 -12.23 -19.01
CA LYS A 222 -9.10 -13.41 -18.54
C LYS A 222 -9.42 -13.83 -17.09
N GLY A 223 -10.64 -13.53 -16.62
CA GLY A 223 -11.09 -13.86 -15.26
C GLY A 223 -10.80 -12.79 -14.21
N PHE A 224 -10.18 -11.68 -14.55
CA PHE A 224 -10.04 -10.53 -13.65
C PHE A 224 -11.33 -9.72 -13.65
N ILE A 225 -11.78 -9.33 -12.45
CA ILE A 225 -13.05 -8.62 -12.25
C ILE A 225 -12.95 -7.16 -12.72
N LEU A 226 -11.84 -6.50 -12.45
CA LEU A 226 -11.62 -5.10 -12.81
C LEU A 226 -10.74 -4.96 -14.05
N MET A 227 -11.11 -4.02 -14.90
CA MET A 227 -10.32 -3.54 -16.04
C MET A 227 -9.50 -2.31 -15.63
N HIS A 228 -8.54 -1.92 -16.49
CA HIS A 228 -7.78 -0.67 -16.37
C HIS A 228 -6.91 -0.58 -15.09
N SER A 229 -6.28 -1.70 -14.72
CA SER A 229 -5.19 -1.69 -13.75
C SER A 229 -3.85 -1.66 -14.48
N VAL A 230 -2.91 -0.89 -13.95
CA VAL A 230 -1.56 -0.78 -14.51
C VAL A 230 -0.59 -1.61 -13.66
N GLY A 231 0.01 -2.64 -14.24
CA GLY A 231 1.00 -3.47 -13.57
C GLY A 231 2.28 -2.68 -13.30
N SER A 232 3.02 -2.41 -14.37
CA SER A 232 4.23 -1.57 -14.33
C SER A 232 4.37 -0.84 -15.67
N PHE A 233 3.89 0.39 -15.76
CA PHE A 233 3.91 1.17 -16.98
C PHE A 233 5.32 1.34 -17.58
N PRO A 234 6.38 1.59 -16.79
CA PRO A 234 7.74 1.65 -17.30
C PRO A 234 8.25 0.34 -17.92
N HIS A 235 7.56 -0.78 -17.69
CA HIS A 235 7.92 -2.12 -18.19
C HIS A 235 6.84 -2.72 -19.09
N ASP A 236 5.95 -1.89 -19.68
CA ASP A 236 4.87 -2.28 -20.59
C ASP A 236 3.92 -3.37 -20.03
N SER A 237 3.57 -3.30 -18.75
CA SER A 237 2.70 -4.28 -18.08
C SER A 237 1.59 -3.67 -17.21
#